data_806208aea8918f7e35178d07c80756b7
#
_entry.id   806208aea8918f7e35178d07c80756b7
#
_cell.length_a   1.000
_cell.length_b   1.000
_cell.length_c   1.000
_cell.angle_alpha   90.00
_cell.angle_beta   90.00
_cell.angle_gamma   90.00
#
_symmetry.space_group_name_H-M   'P 1'
#
loop_
_entity.id
_entity.type
_entity.pdbx_description
1 polymer ?
#
loop_
_entity_poly.entity_id
_entity_poly.type
_entity_poly.pdbx_seq_one_letter_code
_entity_poly.pdbx_strand_id
1 'polypeptide(L)'
;MRGEGAVGRAERVQFEVWRLIGQAYERRRTSGLNQSELARRLGVPRGQVCLWLRDRERMTLKAAARLADAMDYDLDVRLVRRTTRGPDRAEVR
;
A
#
# COMPACT_ATOMS: atom_id res chain seq x y z
N MET A 1 3.92 -6.50 26.45
CA MET A 1 3.56 -6.74 25.73
C MET A 1 2.51 -6.23 24.97
N ARG A 2 1.63 -5.62 25.39
CA ARG A 2 0.80 -5.08 24.65
C ARG A 2 1.33 -4.07 23.80
N GLY A 3 2.18 -3.27 24.14
CA GLY A 3 2.72 -2.26 23.35
C GLY A 3 3.41 -2.85 22.18
N GLU A 4 4.19 -3.91 22.42
CA GLU A 4 4.83 -4.49 21.38
C GLU A 4 3.90 -5.10 20.45
N GLY A 5 2.84 -5.70 20.85
CA GLY A 5 1.91 -6.30 19.95
C GLY A 5 1.28 -5.27 19.06
N ALA A 6 0.96 -4.11 19.60
CA ALA A 6 0.32 -3.08 18.81
C ALA A 6 1.27 -2.52 17.76
N VAL A 7 2.52 -2.32 18.13
CA VAL A 7 3.48 -1.81 17.19
C VAL A 7 3.70 -2.86 16.11
N GLY A 8 3.80 -4.12 16.47
CA GLY A 8 4.00 -5.16 15.49
C GLY A 8 2.86 -5.26 14.50
N ARG A 9 1.62 -5.04 14.99
CA ARG A 9 0.52 -5.10 14.09
C ARG A 9 0.53 -3.94 13.12
N ALA A 10 0.86 -2.75 13.59
CA ALA A 10 0.89 -1.59 12.72
C ALA A 10 1.96 -1.75 11.65
N GLU A 11 3.12 -2.26 12.06
CA GLU A 11 4.18 -2.46 11.09
C GLU A 11 3.81 -3.53 10.09
N ARG A 12 3.07 -4.55 10.54
CA ARG A 12 2.66 -5.59 9.65
C ARG A 12 1.70 -5.08 8.59
N VAL A 13 0.77 -4.22 8.98
CA VAL A 13 -0.18 -3.65 8.02
C VAL A 13 0.57 -2.81 7.00
N GLN A 14 1.51 -2.00 7.45
CA GLN A 14 2.27 -1.16 6.55
C GLN A 14 3.09 -2.01 5.60
N PHE A 15 3.72 -3.05 6.11
CA PHE A 15 4.52 -3.93 5.28
C PHE A 15 3.64 -4.61 4.24
N GLU A 16 2.42 -4.96 4.63
CA GLU A 16 1.52 -5.63 3.71
C GLU A 16 1.15 -4.69 2.55
N VAL A 17 0.91 -3.43 2.83
CA VAL A 17 0.59 -2.47 1.78
C VAL A 17 1.78 -2.35 0.83
N TRP A 18 3.00 -2.24 1.38
CA TRP A 18 4.19 -2.13 0.54
C TRP A 18 4.35 -3.37 -0.32
N ARG A 19 4.09 -4.53 0.26
CA ARG A 19 4.25 -5.77 -0.47
C ARG A 19 3.27 -5.87 -1.62
N LEU A 20 2.02 -5.44 -1.38
CA LEU A 20 1.01 -5.49 -2.42
C LEU A 20 1.35 -4.53 -3.57
N ILE A 21 1.85 -3.35 -3.25
CA ILE A 21 2.24 -2.40 -4.29
C ILE A 21 3.39 -2.98 -5.11
N GLY A 22 4.35 -3.62 -4.45
CA GLY A 22 5.45 -4.23 -5.16
C GLY A 22 5.01 -5.35 -6.08
N GLN A 23 4.06 -6.17 -5.62
CA GLN A 23 3.54 -7.24 -6.45
C GLN A 23 2.77 -6.69 -7.64
N ALA A 24 1.99 -5.65 -7.43
CA ALA A 24 1.25 -5.05 -8.52
C ALA A 24 2.21 -4.50 -9.57
N TYR A 25 3.30 -3.88 -9.12
CA TYR A 25 4.27 -3.34 -10.06
C TYR A 25 4.89 -4.46 -10.87
N GLU A 26 5.24 -5.59 -10.24
CA GLU A 26 5.84 -6.68 -10.98
C GLU A 26 4.90 -7.23 -12.03
N ARG A 27 3.61 -7.34 -11.71
CA ARG A 27 2.66 -7.80 -12.69
C ARG A 27 2.51 -6.84 -13.85
N ARG A 28 2.44 -5.55 -13.55
CA ARG A 28 2.28 -4.56 -14.61
C ARG A 28 3.56 -4.43 -15.42
N ARG A 29 4.71 -4.67 -14.80
CA ARG A 29 5.95 -4.58 -15.52
C ARG A 29 6.02 -5.64 -16.61
N THR A 30 5.52 -6.84 -16.33
CA THR A 30 5.54 -7.89 -17.31
C THR A 30 4.56 -7.59 -18.45
N SER A 31 3.61 -6.71 -18.25
CA SER A 31 2.72 -6.34 -19.33
C SER A 31 3.16 -5.03 -19.97
N GLY A 32 4.35 -4.56 -19.68
CA GLY A 32 4.88 -3.42 -20.40
C GLY A 32 4.98 -2.11 -19.66
N LEU A 33 4.46 -2.03 -18.46
CA LEU A 33 4.51 -0.78 -17.74
C LEU A 33 5.88 -0.64 -17.12
N ASN A 34 6.46 0.53 -17.18
CA ASN A 34 7.77 0.76 -16.57
C ASN A 34 7.73 1.98 -15.68
N GLN A 35 8.84 2.26 -15.03
CA GLN A 35 8.88 3.35 -14.07
C GLN A 35 8.72 4.71 -14.72
N SER A 36 9.20 4.86 -15.94
CA SER A 36 9.05 6.12 -16.65
C SER A 36 7.58 6.40 -16.94
N GLU A 37 6.85 5.38 -17.34
CA GLU A 37 5.44 5.54 -17.62
C GLU A 37 4.67 5.82 -16.34
N LEU A 38 5.02 5.16 -15.25
CA LEU A 38 4.39 5.45 -13.97
C LEU A 38 4.64 6.88 -13.55
N ALA A 39 5.86 7.35 -13.71
CA ALA A 39 6.21 8.71 -13.33
C ALA A 39 5.38 9.69 -14.16
N ARG A 40 5.21 9.40 -15.44
CA ARG A 40 4.44 10.27 -16.28
C ARG A 40 2.98 10.29 -15.84
N ARG A 41 2.41 9.15 -15.53
CA ARG A 41 1.02 9.10 -15.08
C ARG A 41 0.83 9.81 -13.75
N LEU A 42 1.84 9.75 -12.89
CA LEU A 42 1.73 10.38 -11.60
C LEU A 42 2.13 11.85 -11.60
N GLY A 43 2.78 12.29 -12.64
CA GLY A 43 3.25 13.68 -12.71
C GLY A 43 4.40 13.92 -11.77
N VAL A 44 5.27 12.94 -11.55
CA VAL A 44 6.41 13.09 -10.66
C VAL A 44 7.66 12.66 -11.40
N PRO A 45 8.84 13.04 -10.91
CA PRO A 45 10.07 12.61 -11.55
C PRO A 45 10.25 11.10 -11.45
N ARG A 46 10.87 10.50 -12.43
CA ARG A 46 11.09 9.07 -12.42
C ARG A 46 11.86 8.65 -11.19
N GLY A 47 12.77 9.48 -10.71
CA GLY A 47 13.53 9.15 -9.51
C GLY A 47 12.65 8.98 -8.30
N GLN A 48 11.52 9.68 -8.24
CA GLN A 48 10.62 9.56 -7.11
C GLN A 48 9.95 8.18 -7.13
N VAL A 49 9.57 7.69 -8.30
CA VAL A 49 8.98 6.37 -8.43
C VAL A 49 10.01 5.32 -8.06
N CYS A 50 11.23 5.49 -8.53
CA CYS A 50 12.29 4.56 -8.23
C CYS A 50 12.53 4.50 -6.73
N LEU A 51 12.52 5.65 -6.07
CA LEU A 51 12.75 5.70 -4.65
C LEU A 51 11.64 4.98 -3.88
N TRP A 52 10.40 5.21 -4.25
CA TRP A 52 9.30 4.55 -3.57
C TRP A 52 9.36 3.04 -3.73
N LEU A 53 9.69 2.55 -4.92
CA LEU A 53 9.71 1.13 -5.15
C LEU A 53 10.93 0.46 -4.52
N ARG A 54 12.03 1.20 -4.38
CA ARG A 54 13.18 0.63 -3.79
C ARG A 54 13.20 0.75 -2.27
N ASP A 55 12.76 1.90 -1.75
CA ASP A 55 12.78 2.14 -0.34
C ASP A 55 11.35 2.37 0.09
N ARG A 56 10.63 1.30 0.30
CA ARG A 56 9.21 1.41 0.54
C ARG A 56 8.87 2.04 1.86
N GLU A 57 9.82 2.14 2.76
CA GLU A 57 9.56 2.81 4.00
C GLU A 57 9.26 4.28 3.80
N ARG A 58 9.65 4.81 2.66
CA ARG A 58 9.36 6.20 2.39
C ARG A 58 8.02 6.37 1.71
N MET A 59 7.32 5.29 1.45
CA MET A 59 6.06 5.37 0.76
C MET A 59 4.95 5.61 1.76
N THR A 60 4.28 6.73 1.66
CA THR A 60 3.14 7.01 2.52
C THR A 60 1.92 6.29 1.97
N LEU A 61 0.85 6.23 2.75
CA LEU A 61 -0.38 5.63 2.27
C LEU A 61 -0.89 6.38 1.05
N LYS A 62 -0.76 7.68 1.05
CA LYS A 62 -1.20 8.47 -0.09
C LYS A 62 -0.38 8.10 -1.32
N ALA A 63 0.94 7.94 -1.17
CA ALA A 63 1.77 7.55 -2.29
C ALA A 63 1.40 6.17 -2.78
N ALA A 64 1.12 5.25 -1.86
CA ALA A 64 0.73 3.90 -2.24
C ALA A 64 -0.57 3.91 -3.04
N ALA A 65 -1.53 4.71 -2.60
CA ALA A 65 -2.80 4.81 -3.31
C ALA A 65 -2.62 5.41 -4.69
N ARG A 66 -1.76 6.41 -4.81
CA ARG A 66 -1.49 7.02 -6.11
C ARG A 66 -0.77 6.05 -7.04
N LEU A 67 0.17 5.26 -6.50
CA LEU A 67 0.86 4.28 -7.31
C LEU A 67 -0.12 3.20 -7.79
N ALA A 68 -0.99 2.74 -6.91
CA ALA A 68 -1.98 1.74 -7.27
C ALA A 68 -2.85 2.27 -8.41
N ASP A 69 -3.33 3.48 -8.27
CA ASP A 69 -4.19 4.07 -9.27
C ASP A 69 -3.46 4.18 -10.62
N ALA A 70 -2.20 4.56 -10.60
CA ALA A 70 -1.44 4.69 -11.83
C ALA A 70 -1.19 3.34 -12.49
N MET A 71 -1.28 2.25 -11.72
CA MET A 71 -1.12 0.92 -12.25
C MET A 71 -2.46 0.27 -12.56
N ASP A 72 -3.54 1.03 -12.48
CA ASP A 72 -4.89 0.54 -12.75
C ASP A 72 -5.38 -0.44 -11.68
N TYR A 73 -4.99 -0.21 -10.44
CA TYR A 73 -5.48 -0.96 -9.31
C TYR A 73 -6.13 0.01 -8.33
N ASP A 74 -7.04 -0.48 -7.54
CA ASP A 74 -7.61 0.32 -6.48
C ASP A 74 -7.04 -0.20 -5.18
N LEU A 75 -6.54 0.72 -4.36
CA LEU A 75 -6.06 0.33 -3.04
C LEU A 75 -7.27 0.40 -2.12
N ASP A 76 -7.78 -0.73 -1.74
CA ASP A 76 -8.98 -0.79 -0.93
C ASP A 76 -8.59 -1.07 0.51
N VAL A 77 -8.90 -0.15 1.39
CA VAL A 77 -8.55 -0.26 2.79
C VAL A 77 -9.81 -0.35 3.60
N ARG A 78 -9.88 -1.33 4.48
CA ARG A 78 -11.07 -1.52 5.29
C ARG A 78 -10.72 -1.60 6.74
N LEU A 79 -11.57 -1.06 7.55
CA LEU A 79 -11.40 -1.14 8.97
C LEU A 79 -12.31 -2.24 9.44
N VAL A 80 -11.75 -3.28 10.02
CA VAL A 80 -12.52 -4.43 10.43
C VAL A 80 -12.55 -4.49 11.93
N ARG A 81 -13.74 -4.60 12.49
CA ARG A 81 -13.85 -4.63 13.93
C ARG A 81 -13.37 -5.96 14.45
N ARG A 82 -12.58 -5.90 15.49
CA ARG A 82 -12.09 -7.12 16.07
C ARG A 82 -13.20 -7.75 16.89
N THR A 83 -13.53 -9.00 16.66
CA THR A 83 -14.59 -9.58 17.35
C THR A 83 -14.08 -10.53 18.30
N THR A 84 -13.65 -10.15 19.39
CA THR A 84 -13.18 -11.12 20.29
C THR A 84 -14.32 -11.63 21.04
N ARG A 85 -15.31 -10.97 21.24
CA ARG A 85 -16.31 -11.49 21.94
C ARG A 85 -17.54 -11.20 21.44
N GLY A 86 -17.79 -10.92 20.84
CA GLY A 86 -18.92 -10.65 20.50
C GLY A 86 -19.40 -10.07 19.52
N PRO A 87 -20.41 -9.95 19.38
CA PRO A 87 -20.98 -9.54 18.29
C PRO A 87 -21.11 -8.17 18.16
N ASP A 88 -20.83 -7.35 18.30
CA ASP A 88 -21.03 -6.09 18.18
C ASP A 88 -20.46 -5.57 17.11
N ARG A 89 -20.49 -5.88 16.07
CA ARG A 89 -19.93 -5.36 15.09
C ARG A 89 -20.57 -4.31 14.46
N ALA A 90 -21.51 -4.09 14.59
CA ALA A 90 -22.12 -3.17 13.87
C ALA A 90 -21.75 -1.84 13.90
N GLU A 91 -21.27 -1.38 14.78
CA GLU A 91 -21.01 -0.12 14.81
C GLU A 91 -19.96 0.45 14.13
N VAL A 92 -19.25 -0.17 13.51
CA VAL A 92 -18.22 0.42 12.85
C VAL A 92 -18.77 1.06 11.70
N ARG A 93 -18.90 2.20 11.68
CA ARG A 93 -19.35 2.78 10.57
C ARG A 93 -19.00 3.99 10.55
#